data_8566051c1a89dc048470de937b04753d
#
_entry.id   8566051c1a89dc048470de937b04753d
#
_cell.length_a   1.000
_cell.length_b   1.000
_cell.length_c   1.000
_cell.angle_alpha   90.00
_cell.angle_beta   90.00
_cell.angle_gamma   90.00
#
_symmetry.space_group_name_H-M   'P 1'
#
loop_
_entity.id
_entity.type
_entity.pdbx_description
1 polymer ?
#
loop_
_entity_poly.entity_id
_entity_poly.type
_entity_poly.pdbx_seq_one_letter_code
_entity_poly.pdbx_strand_id
1 'polypeptide(L)'
;MAENTTPAVGEMTSPQPEQPPSGEPRLRMHGISKSFGAVRALYKVDFEVHDNEVVGLVGDNGAGKSTLIKVISGVGPSDEGEIFLGGKEVHITSPQAANRLGIETVYQDLALCDNLDVVANLFLGREERSFLRSLNEIDMEKQSLNVLRTLDVKLPSTRTPVATLSGGQRQSVAVAKSILRKAKVVLLDEPTAALGVAQTRQVLNLIRRLRDQGLAVVVISHNLADVFEVVDRVVVMRLGRRVGTFDIKTTTPEQIVASITGAEFGQIMATNGTTQDNDSVGGK
;
A
#
# COMPACT_ATOMS: atom_id res chain seq x y z
N MET A 1 -59.61 -8.49 17.59
CA MET A 1 -58.89 -7.46 16.81
C MET A 1 -57.47 -7.42 17.35
N ALA A 2 -56.57 -8.05 16.64
CA ALA A 2 -55.15 -8.00 16.94
C ALA A 2 -54.45 -7.44 15.70
N GLU A 3 -53.92 -6.23 15.84
CA GLU A 3 -53.17 -5.55 14.79
C GLU A 3 -51.81 -6.19 14.59
N ASN A 4 -51.58 -6.63 13.38
CA ASN A 4 -50.30 -7.21 12.92
C ASN A 4 -49.41 -6.05 12.45
N THR A 5 -48.49 -5.64 13.30
CA THR A 5 -47.47 -4.64 12.93
C THR A 5 -46.26 -5.35 12.34
N THR A 6 -46.12 -5.29 11.02
CA THR A 6 -44.92 -5.74 10.29
C THR A 6 -43.80 -4.75 10.56
N PRO A 7 -42.58 -5.19 10.95
CA PRO A 7 -41.44 -4.30 11.10
C PRO A 7 -40.95 -3.85 9.72
N ALA A 8 -40.75 -2.54 9.58
CA ALA A 8 -40.17 -1.91 8.40
C ALA A 8 -38.78 -2.46 8.11
N VAL A 9 -38.57 -2.95 6.89
CA VAL A 9 -37.26 -3.31 6.34
C VAL A 9 -36.48 -2.02 6.17
N GLY A 10 -35.41 -1.85 6.96
CA GLY A 10 -34.51 -0.71 6.84
C GLY A 10 -33.84 -0.71 5.46
N GLU A 11 -33.98 0.38 4.73
CA GLU A 11 -33.25 0.66 3.51
C GLU A 11 -31.75 0.57 3.79
N MET A 12 -31.08 -0.45 3.24
CA MET A 12 -29.62 -0.49 3.18
C MET A 12 -29.16 0.54 2.15
N THR A 13 -28.79 1.72 2.62
CA THR A 13 -28.10 2.73 1.82
C THR A 13 -26.80 2.16 1.31
N SER A 14 -26.60 2.24 -0.01
CA SER A 14 -25.30 1.94 -0.64
C SER A 14 -24.21 2.77 0.06
N PRO A 15 -23.05 2.18 0.41
CA PRO A 15 -21.97 2.94 1.02
C PRO A 15 -21.53 4.04 0.06
N GLN A 16 -21.74 5.28 0.45
CA GLN A 16 -21.23 6.43 -0.27
C GLN A 16 -19.70 6.46 -0.07
N PRO A 17 -18.91 6.81 -1.09
CA PRO A 17 -17.48 7.00 -0.92
C PRO A 17 -17.27 8.11 0.13
N GLU A 18 -16.67 7.72 1.27
CA GLU A 18 -16.39 8.66 2.36
C GLU A 18 -15.38 9.71 1.95
N GLN A 19 -15.52 10.90 2.55
CA GLN A 19 -14.59 12.01 2.35
C GLN A 19 -13.25 11.65 3.00
N PRO A 20 -12.11 12.01 2.35
CA PRO A 20 -10.78 11.78 2.90
C PRO A 20 -10.61 12.49 4.26
N PRO A 21 -9.65 12.02 5.10
CA PRO A 21 -9.35 12.66 6.38
C PRO A 21 -9.17 14.18 6.22
N SER A 22 -9.67 14.94 7.19
CA SER A 22 -9.57 16.41 7.20
C SER A 22 -8.11 16.83 7.33
N GLY A 23 -7.53 17.41 6.27
CA GLY A 23 -6.16 17.90 6.23
C GLY A 23 -5.56 17.80 4.83
N GLU A 24 -4.47 18.55 4.62
CA GLU A 24 -3.74 18.48 3.35
C GLU A 24 -3.02 17.14 3.22
N PRO A 25 -3.23 16.36 2.13
CA PRO A 25 -2.56 15.08 1.94
C PRO A 25 -1.06 15.26 1.80
N ARG A 26 -0.27 14.28 2.33
CA ARG A 26 1.18 14.24 2.15
C ARG A 26 1.54 14.07 0.67
N LEU A 27 0.88 13.15 -0.02
CA LEU A 27 0.98 12.96 -1.46
C LEU A 27 -0.42 13.02 -2.06
N ARG A 28 -0.61 13.83 -3.09
CA ARG A 28 -1.83 13.87 -3.90
C ARG A 28 -1.47 13.79 -5.37
N MET A 29 -2.17 12.95 -6.07
CA MET A 29 -2.12 12.79 -7.51
C MET A 29 -3.48 13.14 -8.09
N HIS A 30 -3.50 13.97 -9.11
CA HIS A 30 -4.74 14.40 -9.75
C HIS A 30 -4.71 14.14 -11.25
N GLY A 31 -5.73 13.43 -11.74
CA GLY A 31 -5.94 13.19 -13.16
C GLY A 31 -4.84 12.39 -13.86
N ILE A 32 -4.10 11.54 -13.13
CA ILE A 32 -2.95 10.82 -13.68
C ILE A 32 -3.35 9.86 -14.79
N SER A 33 -2.75 10.06 -15.96
CA SER A 33 -2.87 9.16 -17.12
C SER A 33 -1.49 8.65 -17.54
N LYS A 34 -1.44 7.38 -17.98
CA LYS A 34 -0.23 6.73 -18.46
C LYS A 34 -0.55 5.70 -19.54
N SER A 35 0.13 5.78 -20.66
CA SER A 35 0.00 4.83 -21.77
C SER A 35 1.34 4.20 -22.12
N PHE A 36 1.30 2.97 -22.62
CA PHE A 36 2.43 2.24 -23.17
C PHE A 36 2.04 1.79 -24.59
N GLY A 37 2.47 2.54 -25.59
CA GLY A 37 1.99 2.35 -26.97
C GLY A 37 0.47 2.53 -27.04
N ALA A 38 -0.24 1.53 -27.54
CA ALA A 38 -1.70 1.54 -27.64
C ALA A 38 -2.44 1.19 -26.33
N VAL A 39 -1.72 0.73 -25.29
CA VAL A 39 -2.32 0.31 -24.03
C VAL A 39 -2.35 1.48 -23.05
N ARG A 40 -3.56 1.92 -22.67
CA ARG A 40 -3.74 2.90 -21.61
C ARG A 40 -3.75 2.20 -20.26
N ALA A 41 -2.65 2.29 -19.53
CA ALA A 41 -2.46 1.61 -18.24
C ALA A 41 -3.06 2.38 -17.07
N LEU A 42 -3.14 3.73 -17.14
CA LEU A 42 -3.85 4.59 -16.19
C LEU A 42 -4.69 5.61 -16.96
N TYR A 43 -5.86 5.92 -16.44
CA TYR A 43 -6.75 6.92 -17.02
C TYR A 43 -7.39 7.80 -15.95
N LYS A 44 -6.93 9.05 -15.87
CA LYS A 44 -7.42 10.10 -14.95
C LYS A 44 -7.56 9.58 -13.52
N VAL A 45 -6.51 8.97 -13.00
CA VAL A 45 -6.48 8.41 -11.66
C VAL A 45 -6.17 9.51 -10.66
N ASP A 46 -7.05 9.66 -9.66
CA ASP A 46 -6.79 10.44 -8.45
C ASP A 46 -6.38 9.50 -7.33
N PHE A 47 -5.33 9.85 -6.61
CA PHE A 47 -4.83 9.09 -5.48
C PHE A 47 -4.26 10.04 -4.44
N GLU A 48 -4.44 9.73 -3.16
CA GLU A 48 -3.87 10.52 -2.08
C GLU A 48 -3.55 9.65 -0.87
N VAL A 49 -2.60 10.10 -0.08
CA VAL A 49 -2.26 9.53 1.24
C VAL A 49 -1.84 10.66 2.17
N HIS A 50 -2.29 10.58 3.43
CA HIS A 50 -2.01 11.56 4.48
C HIS A 50 -0.85 11.12 5.37
N ASP A 51 -0.34 12.05 6.18
CA ASP A 51 0.59 11.70 7.26
C ASP A 51 -0.11 10.83 8.29
N ASN A 52 0.63 9.92 8.92
CA ASN A 52 0.11 8.96 9.89
C ASN A 52 -0.98 8.04 9.32
N GLU A 53 -0.92 7.76 8.03
CA GLU A 53 -1.92 6.94 7.34
C GLU A 53 -1.27 5.76 6.61
N VAL A 54 -1.95 4.61 6.62
CA VAL A 54 -1.66 3.47 5.75
C VAL A 54 -2.79 3.30 4.75
N VAL A 55 -2.49 3.47 3.46
CA VAL A 55 -3.45 3.26 2.37
C VAL A 55 -3.13 1.96 1.66
N GLY A 56 -4.11 1.06 1.57
CA GLY A 56 -4.04 -0.14 0.75
C GLY A 56 -4.39 0.15 -0.71
N LEU A 57 -3.54 -0.22 -1.64
CA LEU A 57 -3.81 -0.14 -3.07
C LEU A 57 -4.08 -1.55 -3.59
N VAL A 58 -5.34 -1.85 -3.87
CA VAL A 58 -5.78 -3.20 -4.27
C VAL A 58 -6.43 -3.19 -5.65
N GLY A 59 -6.61 -4.36 -6.23
CA GLY A 59 -7.20 -4.55 -7.56
C GLY A 59 -6.64 -5.79 -8.22
N ASP A 60 -7.26 -6.22 -9.30
CA ASP A 60 -6.84 -7.40 -10.06
C ASP A 60 -5.50 -7.20 -10.78
N ASN A 61 -4.93 -8.27 -11.33
CA ASN A 61 -3.76 -8.19 -12.19
C ASN A 61 -4.10 -7.35 -13.44
N GLY A 62 -3.19 -6.43 -13.79
CA GLY A 62 -3.45 -5.47 -14.87
C GLY A 62 -4.34 -4.29 -14.50
N ALA A 63 -4.80 -4.15 -13.24
CA ALA A 63 -5.63 -3.04 -12.79
C ALA A 63 -4.93 -1.66 -12.84
N GLY A 64 -3.60 -1.62 -13.01
CA GLY A 64 -2.82 -0.38 -13.07
C GLY A 64 -2.03 -0.07 -11.79
N LYS A 65 -2.12 -0.90 -10.73
CA LYS A 65 -1.43 -0.69 -9.44
C LYS A 65 0.08 -0.44 -9.59
N SER A 66 0.77 -1.38 -10.22
CA SER A 66 2.23 -1.26 -10.43
C SER A 66 2.60 -0.08 -11.33
N THR A 67 1.73 0.32 -12.27
CA THR A 67 1.94 1.51 -13.08
C THR A 67 1.83 2.78 -12.23
N LEU A 68 0.83 2.85 -11.35
CA LEU A 68 0.67 3.98 -10.42
C LEU A 68 1.90 4.12 -9.51
N ILE A 69 2.40 3.01 -8.95
CA ILE A 69 3.63 3.00 -8.14
C ILE A 69 4.84 3.44 -8.97
N LYS A 70 4.98 3.00 -10.22
CA LYS A 70 6.06 3.45 -11.09
C LYS A 70 6.02 4.95 -11.36
N VAL A 71 4.84 5.54 -11.45
CA VAL A 71 4.68 7.00 -11.56
C VAL A 71 5.15 7.68 -10.28
N ILE A 72 4.70 7.24 -9.11
CA ILE A 72 5.09 7.83 -7.82
C ILE A 72 6.59 7.64 -7.55
N SER A 73 7.14 6.48 -7.88
CA SER A 73 8.57 6.17 -7.69
C SER A 73 9.50 6.79 -8.74
N GLY A 74 8.96 7.44 -9.78
CA GLY A 74 9.74 8.07 -10.84
C GLY A 74 10.37 7.10 -11.85
N VAL A 75 9.98 5.83 -11.87
CA VAL A 75 10.43 4.84 -12.86
C VAL A 75 9.78 5.08 -14.22
N GLY A 76 8.57 5.65 -14.25
CA GLY A 76 7.86 5.97 -15.48
C GLY A 76 6.93 7.16 -15.25
N PRO A 77 7.36 8.38 -15.56
CA PRO A 77 6.54 9.57 -15.33
C PRO A 77 5.18 9.48 -16.04
N SER A 78 4.16 10.14 -15.47
CA SER A 78 2.84 10.24 -16.08
C SER A 78 2.90 10.98 -17.43
N ASP A 79 1.94 10.69 -18.30
CA ASP A 79 1.77 11.41 -19.55
C ASP A 79 0.91 12.66 -19.34
N GLU A 80 -0.03 12.59 -18.36
CA GLU A 80 -0.94 13.68 -17.98
C GLU A 80 -1.18 13.66 -16.48
N GLY A 81 -1.66 14.78 -15.93
CA GLY A 81 -2.02 14.95 -14.53
C GLY A 81 -0.90 15.57 -13.71
N GLU A 82 -1.22 15.87 -12.47
CA GLU A 82 -0.39 16.64 -11.54
C GLU A 82 -0.12 15.84 -10.26
N ILE A 83 1.06 16.04 -9.69
CA ILE A 83 1.47 15.40 -8.42
C ILE A 83 1.84 16.51 -7.43
N PHE A 84 1.29 16.43 -6.24
CA PHE A 84 1.55 17.35 -5.13
C PHE A 84 2.15 16.61 -3.95
N LEU A 85 3.15 17.19 -3.33
CA LEU A 85 3.77 16.67 -2.09
C LEU A 85 3.77 17.77 -1.02
N GLY A 86 2.98 17.57 0.05
CA GLY A 86 2.74 18.59 1.06
C GLY A 86 2.26 19.91 0.44
N GLY A 87 1.24 19.82 -0.41
CA GLY A 87 0.60 20.91 -1.11
C GLY A 87 1.39 21.59 -2.23
N LYS A 88 2.63 21.19 -2.44
CA LYS A 88 3.47 21.76 -3.51
C LYS A 88 3.49 20.83 -4.70
N GLU A 89 3.26 21.37 -5.88
CA GLU A 89 3.40 20.63 -7.13
C GLU A 89 4.85 20.18 -7.31
N VAL A 90 5.02 18.92 -7.71
CA VAL A 90 6.32 18.29 -7.92
C VAL A 90 6.36 17.49 -9.22
N HIS A 91 7.51 17.51 -9.89
CA HIS A 91 7.74 16.70 -11.07
C HIS A 91 8.70 15.55 -10.76
N ILE A 92 8.16 14.32 -10.79
CA ILE A 92 8.92 13.11 -10.47
C ILE A 92 9.37 12.47 -11.77
N THR A 93 10.59 12.79 -12.19
CA THR A 93 11.15 12.36 -13.51
C THR A 93 12.11 11.18 -13.41
N SER A 94 12.50 10.80 -12.21
CA SER A 94 13.41 9.68 -11.97
C SER A 94 13.31 9.17 -10.53
N PRO A 95 13.76 7.93 -10.24
CA PRO A 95 13.82 7.42 -8.88
C PRO A 95 14.67 8.28 -7.93
N GLN A 96 15.74 8.88 -8.45
CA GLN A 96 16.56 9.80 -7.68
C GLN A 96 15.80 11.09 -7.32
N ALA A 97 14.92 11.58 -8.21
CA ALA A 97 14.06 12.73 -7.91
C ALA A 97 13.02 12.36 -6.83
N ALA A 98 12.37 11.20 -6.93
CA ALA A 98 11.45 10.69 -5.90
C ALA A 98 12.14 10.61 -4.53
N ASN A 99 13.33 10.00 -4.47
CA ASN A 99 14.10 9.86 -3.23
C ASN A 99 14.50 11.22 -2.62
N ARG A 100 14.87 12.21 -3.44
CA ARG A 100 15.17 13.58 -2.95
C ARG A 100 13.95 14.27 -2.36
N LEU A 101 12.77 13.96 -2.85
CA LEU A 101 11.49 14.45 -2.32
C LEU A 101 11.07 13.73 -1.03
N GLY A 102 11.74 12.62 -0.68
CA GLY A 102 11.40 11.77 0.46
C GLY A 102 10.35 10.70 0.14
N ILE A 103 10.25 10.29 -1.12
CA ILE A 103 9.42 9.15 -1.55
C ILE A 103 10.36 7.95 -1.72
N GLU A 104 10.20 6.94 -0.88
CA GLU A 104 10.99 5.71 -0.92
C GLU A 104 10.09 4.52 -1.29
N THR A 105 10.62 3.64 -2.12
CA THR A 105 9.91 2.43 -2.55
C THR A 105 10.66 1.20 -2.12
N VAL A 106 9.98 0.32 -1.41
CA VAL A 106 10.43 -1.04 -1.10
C VAL A 106 9.71 -1.97 -2.06
N TYR A 107 10.44 -2.46 -3.04
CA TYR A 107 9.92 -3.39 -4.04
C TYR A 107 9.88 -4.81 -3.48
N GLN A 108 9.12 -5.68 -4.11
CA GLN A 108 9.05 -7.11 -3.80
C GLN A 108 10.45 -7.77 -3.84
N ASP A 109 11.29 -7.41 -4.82
CA ASP A 109 12.72 -7.65 -4.77
C ASP A 109 13.36 -6.53 -3.92
N LEU A 110 13.76 -6.86 -2.71
CA LEU A 110 14.19 -5.92 -1.69
C LEU A 110 15.43 -5.10 -2.05
N ALA A 111 16.08 -5.41 -3.17
CA ALA A 111 17.31 -4.77 -3.64
C ALA A 111 18.39 -4.69 -2.52
N LEU A 112 18.56 -5.80 -1.80
CA LEU A 112 19.60 -5.98 -0.80
C LEU A 112 20.75 -6.80 -1.40
N CYS A 113 21.98 -6.44 -1.03
CA CYS A 113 23.18 -7.17 -1.39
C CYS A 113 23.41 -8.30 -0.36
N ASP A 114 23.22 -9.53 -0.76
CA ASP A 114 23.30 -10.72 0.10
C ASP A 114 24.64 -10.90 0.78
N ASN A 115 25.73 -10.54 0.09
CA ASN A 115 27.11 -10.66 0.56
C ASN A 115 27.58 -9.52 1.49
N LEU A 116 26.75 -8.49 1.66
CA LEU A 116 27.04 -7.37 2.56
C LEU A 116 26.30 -7.53 3.88
N ASP A 117 26.86 -6.97 4.95
CA ASP A 117 26.19 -6.91 6.25
C ASP A 117 25.03 -5.90 6.25
N VAL A 118 24.28 -5.85 7.34
CA VAL A 118 23.12 -4.98 7.49
C VAL A 118 23.52 -3.49 7.39
N VAL A 119 24.62 -3.08 8.04
CA VAL A 119 25.07 -1.67 8.01
C VAL A 119 25.41 -1.25 6.59
N ALA A 120 26.19 -2.06 5.88
CA ALA A 120 26.58 -1.78 4.50
C ALA A 120 25.35 -1.71 3.57
N ASN A 121 24.36 -2.58 3.74
CA ASN A 121 23.11 -2.53 2.97
C ASN A 121 22.30 -1.26 3.27
N LEU A 122 22.18 -0.86 4.52
CA LEU A 122 21.42 0.32 4.91
C LEU A 122 22.01 1.61 4.31
N PHE A 123 23.34 1.71 4.25
CA PHE A 123 24.05 2.89 3.74
C PHE A 123 24.50 2.79 2.28
N LEU A 124 24.21 1.68 1.59
CA LEU A 124 24.65 1.47 0.22
C LEU A 124 24.25 2.64 -0.70
N GLY A 125 25.29 3.25 -1.32
CA GLY A 125 25.16 4.43 -2.19
C GLY A 125 24.98 5.76 -1.44
N ARG A 126 25.08 5.76 -0.10
CA ARG A 126 25.03 6.95 0.78
C ARG A 126 25.94 6.77 1.98
N GLU A 127 27.09 6.15 1.77
CA GLU A 127 28.07 5.88 2.81
C GLU A 127 28.55 7.20 3.45
N GLU A 128 28.53 7.24 4.77
CA GLU A 128 29.08 8.36 5.51
C GLU A 128 30.62 8.32 5.50
N ARG A 129 31.21 9.45 5.22
CA ARG A 129 32.66 9.59 5.16
C ARG A 129 33.16 10.53 6.24
N SER A 130 34.27 10.16 6.87
CA SER A 130 35.03 11.02 7.78
C SER A 130 35.67 12.15 7.02
N PHE A 131 36.23 13.11 7.76
CA PHE A 131 37.02 14.22 7.18
C PHE A 131 38.16 13.73 6.27
N LEU A 132 38.74 12.57 6.58
CA LEU A 132 39.83 11.95 5.80
C LEU A 132 39.31 11.09 4.62
N ARG A 133 38.02 11.21 4.24
CA ARG A 133 37.35 10.43 3.18
C ARG A 133 37.31 8.92 3.42
N SER A 134 37.70 8.40 4.57
CA SER A 134 37.47 7.02 4.98
C SER A 134 36.01 6.83 5.38
N LEU A 135 35.50 5.61 5.31
CA LEU A 135 34.15 5.29 5.78
C LEU A 135 34.05 5.54 7.28
N ASN A 136 32.96 6.19 7.71
CA ASN A 136 32.65 6.39 9.12
C ASN A 136 31.76 5.24 9.62
N GLU A 137 32.33 4.05 9.71
CA GLU A 137 31.61 2.85 10.08
C GLU A 137 30.97 2.92 11.46
N ILE A 138 31.59 3.63 12.40
CA ILE A 138 31.07 3.76 13.77
C ILE A 138 29.75 4.54 13.78
N ASP A 139 29.67 5.65 13.08
CA ASP A 139 28.45 6.46 13.02
C ASP A 139 27.37 5.76 12.19
N MET A 140 27.75 5.10 11.09
CA MET A 140 26.82 4.29 10.29
C MET A 140 26.21 3.16 11.13
N GLU A 141 27.00 2.44 11.91
CA GLU A 141 26.51 1.39 12.80
C GLU A 141 25.60 1.94 13.90
N LYS A 142 25.97 3.04 14.53
CA LYS A 142 25.16 3.71 15.56
C LYS A 142 23.81 4.14 15.02
N GLN A 143 23.76 4.75 13.83
CA GLN A 143 22.50 5.12 13.18
C GLN A 143 21.66 3.91 12.79
N SER A 144 22.29 2.86 12.26
CA SER A 144 21.65 1.58 11.96
C SER A 144 20.96 0.99 13.19
N LEU A 145 21.69 0.90 14.30
CA LEU A 145 21.15 0.40 15.56
C LEU A 145 19.97 1.25 16.07
N ASN A 146 20.08 2.57 15.95
CA ASN A 146 19.01 3.47 16.38
C ASN A 146 17.73 3.24 15.57
N VAL A 147 17.81 3.20 14.23
CA VAL A 147 16.65 2.98 13.36
C VAL A 147 16.05 1.60 13.58
N LEU A 148 16.87 0.55 13.67
CA LEU A 148 16.38 -0.81 13.92
C LEU A 148 15.65 -0.92 15.27
N ARG A 149 16.15 -0.23 16.32
CA ARG A 149 15.46 -0.15 17.62
C ARG A 149 14.13 0.59 17.53
N THR A 150 14.10 1.73 16.85
CA THR A 150 12.87 2.51 16.65
C THR A 150 11.78 1.69 15.95
N LEU A 151 12.18 0.82 15.04
CA LEU A 151 11.28 -0.11 14.34
C LEU A 151 11.06 -1.44 15.10
N ASP A 152 11.69 -1.63 16.28
CA ASP A 152 11.72 -2.90 17.05
C ASP A 152 12.13 -4.12 16.19
N VAL A 153 13.09 -3.91 15.31
CA VAL A 153 13.64 -4.95 14.47
C VAL A 153 14.69 -5.73 15.26
N LYS A 154 14.46 -7.02 15.44
CA LYS A 154 15.37 -7.92 16.15
C LYS A 154 16.27 -8.66 15.16
N LEU A 155 17.54 -8.33 15.17
CA LEU A 155 18.59 -8.99 14.38
C LEU A 155 19.64 -9.59 15.31
N PRO A 156 20.34 -10.68 14.89
CA PRO A 156 21.45 -11.24 15.66
C PRO A 156 22.57 -10.21 15.87
N SER A 157 22.93 -9.48 14.82
CA SER A 157 23.92 -8.40 14.81
C SER A 157 23.72 -7.53 13.57
N THR A 158 24.09 -6.26 13.65
CA THR A 158 24.16 -5.36 12.49
C THR A 158 25.28 -5.71 11.51
N ARG A 159 26.23 -6.52 11.94
CA ARG A 159 27.32 -7.06 11.11
C ARG A 159 27.01 -8.44 10.51
N THR A 160 25.79 -8.92 10.68
CA THR A 160 25.34 -10.16 10.07
C THR A 160 25.13 -9.96 8.56
N PRO A 161 25.70 -10.85 7.70
CA PRO A 161 25.42 -10.83 6.27
C PRO A 161 23.92 -11.00 6.00
N VAL A 162 23.37 -10.23 5.08
CA VAL A 162 21.93 -10.25 4.77
C VAL A 162 21.48 -11.61 4.26
N ALA A 163 22.34 -12.36 3.57
CA ALA A 163 22.07 -13.73 3.12
C ALA A 163 21.58 -14.67 4.23
N THR A 164 22.01 -14.45 5.49
CA THR A 164 21.70 -15.33 6.62
C THR A 164 20.43 -14.94 7.38
N LEU A 165 19.82 -13.82 7.00
CA LEU A 165 18.61 -13.29 7.61
C LEU A 165 17.36 -14.03 7.10
N SER A 166 16.34 -14.14 7.95
CA SER A 166 15.02 -14.62 7.53
C SER A 166 14.37 -13.60 6.57
N GLY A 167 13.38 -14.03 5.78
CA GLY A 167 12.64 -13.17 4.88
C GLY A 167 12.05 -11.93 5.57
N GLY A 168 11.41 -12.09 6.74
CA GLY A 168 10.89 -10.98 7.53
C GLY A 168 11.97 -10.03 8.06
N GLN A 169 13.15 -10.54 8.41
CA GLN A 169 14.29 -9.72 8.81
C GLN A 169 14.87 -8.94 7.61
N ARG A 170 14.98 -9.58 6.45
CA ARG A 170 15.38 -8.90 5.20
C ARG A 170 14.40 -7.78 4.85
N GLN A 171 13.09 -8.05 4.92
CA GLN A 171 12.06 -7.04 4.71
C GLN A 171 12.22 -5.87 5.69
N SER A 172 12.47 -6.16 6.96
CA SER A 172 12.69 -5.14 7.99
C SER A 172 13.92 -4.28 7.71
N VAL A 173 15.00 -4.87 7.21
CA VAL A 173 16.21 -4.11 6.79
C VAL A 173 15.90 -3.20 5.61
N ALA A 174 15.17 -3.69 4.60
CA ALA A 174 14.78 -2.89 3.43
C ALA A 174 13.89 -1.70 3.83
N VAL A 175 12.96 -1.91 4.75
CA VAL A 175 12.11 -0.83 5.30
C VAL A 175 12.93 0.14 6.17
N ALA A 176 13.85 -0.35 7.01
CA ALA A 176 14.72 0.50 7.82
C ALA A 176 15.56 1.47 6.98
N LYS A 177 15.94 1.05 5.76
CA LYS A 177 16.64 1.89 4.79
C LYS A 177 15.82 3.14 4.42
N SER A 178 14.49 3.06 4.32
CA SER A 178 13.63 4.20 4.02
C SER A 178 13.64 5.25 5.15
N ILE A 179 13.66 4.81 6.41
CA ILE A 179 13.74 5.70 7.57
C ILE A 179 15.07 6.45 7.59
N LEU A 180 16.18 5.74 7.38
CA LEU A 180 17.51 6.37 7.29
C LEU A 180 17.57 7.44 6.18
N ARG A 181 16.81 7.25 5.12
CA ARG A 181 16.70 8.18 4.01
C ARG A 181 15.72 9.32 4.27
N LYS A 182 15.16 9.42 5.49
CA LYS A 182 14.19 10.45 5.90
C LYS A 182 12.97 10.48 4.99
N ALA A 183 12.44 9.30 4.68
CA ALA A 183 11.22 9.18 3.90
C ALA A 183 10.08 9.96 4.55
N LYS A 184 9.21 10.52 3.71
CA LYS A 184 7.91 11.10 4.06
C LYS A 184 6.78 10.21 3.57
N VAL A 185 7.00 9.57 2.43
CA VAL A 185 6.09 8.60 1.82
C VAL A 185 6.85 7.31 1.59
N VAL A 186 6.30 6.20 2.04
CA VAL A 186 6.87 4.85 1.86
C VAL A 186 5.90 4.01 1.07
N LEU A 187 6.34 3.51 -0.08
CA LEU A 187 5.60 2.59 -0.93
C LEU A 187 6.12 1.18 -0.67
N LEU A 188 5.24 0.25 -0.33
CA LEU A 188 5.57 -1.14 -0.05
C LEU A 188 4.85 -2.02 -1.09
N ASP A 189 5.61 -2.62 -1.99
CA ASP A 189 5.09 -3.47 -3.06
C ASP A 189 5.15 -4.93 -2.64
N GLU A 190 3.98 -5.54 -2.38
CA GLU A 190 3.80 -6.92 -1.92
C GLU A 190 4.68 -7.30 -0.70
N PRO A 191 4.63 -6.52 0.40
CA PRO A 191 5.61 -6.64 1.49
C PRO A 191 5.55 -7.96 2.26
N THR A 192 4.46 -8.71 2.15
CA THR A 192 4.24 -10.00 2.84
C THR A 192 4.31 -11.21 1.90
N ALA A 193 4.58 -10.97 0.60
CA ALA A 193 4.65 -12.06 -0.38
C ALA A 193 5.73 -13.08 -0.01
N ALA A 194 5.38 -14.38 -0.13
CA ALA A 194 6.26 -15.52 0.13
C ALA A 194 6.81 -15.60 1.58
N LEU A 195 6.17 -14.92 2.54
CA LEU A 195 6.52 -15.00 3.96
C LEU A 195 5.63 -16.01 4.70
N GLY A 196 6.20 -16.68 5.71
CA GLY A 196 5.42 -17.49 6.64
C GLY A 196 4.65 -16.63 7.65
N VAL A 197 3.65 -17.20 8.32
CA VAL A 197 2.71 -16.51 9.21
C VAL A 197 3.39 -15.61 10.25
N ALA A 198 4.43 -16.11 10.91
CA ALA A 198 5.16 -15.34 11.92
C ALA A 198 5.90 -14.14 11.32
N GLN A 199 6.48 -14.32 10.14
CA GLN A 199 7.20 -13.27 9.41
C GLN A 199 6.24 -12.20 8.87
N THR A 200 5.09 -12.61 8.32
CA THR A 200 4.01 -11.71 7.89
C THR A 200 3.60 -10.80 9.05
N ARG A 201 3.31 -11.37 10.22
CA ARG A 201 2.94 -10.56 11.41
C ARG A 201 4.02 -9.55 11.82
N GLN A 202 5.31 -9.92 11.70
CA GLN A 202 6.41 -8.98 11.95
C GLN A 202 6.38 -7.81 10.97
N VAL A 203 6.16 -8.07 9.68
CA VAL A 203 6.08 -7.03 8.64
C VAL A 203 4.85 -6.13 8.83
N LEU A 204 3.68 -6.71 9.15
CA LEU A 204 2.48 -5.91 9.42
C LEU A 204 2.66 -4.99 10.63
N ASN A 205 3.30 -5.47 11.70
CA ASN A 205 3.64 -4.63 12.85
C ASN A 205 4.64 -3.52 12.48
N LEU A 206 5.58 -3.81 11.59
CA LEU A 206 6.52 -2.81 11.09
C LEU A 206 5.80 -1.70 10.30
N ILE A 207 4.82 -2.05 9.46
CA ILE A 207 4.00 -1.08 8.72
C ILE A 207 3.24 -0.16 9.67
N ARG A 208 2.62 -0.70 10.73
CA ARG A 208 1.96 0.11 11.76
C ARG A 208 2.92 1.10 12.41
N ARG A 209 4.15 0.68 12.72
CA ARG A 209 5.17 1.55 13.29
C ARG A 209 5.63 2.66 12.37
N LEU A 210 5.71 2.42 11.06
CA LEU A 210 5.97 3.49 10.09
C LEU A 210 4.90 4.57 10.16
N ARG A 211 3.63 4.19 10.18
CA ARG A 211 2.50 5.11 10.36
C ARG A 211 2.62 5.87 11.67
N ASP A 212 2.86 5.17 12.79
CA ASP A 212 2.95 5.77 14.12
C ASP A 212 4.13 6.74 14.27
N GLN A 213 5.12 6.66 13.38
CA GLN A 213 6.22 7.62 13.25
C GLN A 213 5.91 8.83 12.35
N GLY A 214 4.68 8.95 11.89
CA GLY A 214 4.27 10.10 11.10
C GLY A 214 4.36 9.93 9.60
N LEU A 215 4.73 8.74 9.10
CA LEU A 215 4.88 8.56 7.66
C LEU A 215 3.54 8.30 6.98
N ALA A 216 3.47 8.73 5.72
CA ALA A 216 2.44 8.30 4.78
C ALA A 216 2.88 6.96 4.17
N VAL A 217 2.08 5.91 4.33
CA VAL A 217 2.44 4.55 3.87
C VAL A 217 1.43 4.07 2.85
N VAL A 218 1.92 3.54 1.74
CA VAL A 218 1.10 2.89 0.71
C VAL A 218 1.50 1.42 0.61
N VAL A 219 0.55 0.53 0.82
CA VAL A 219 0.75 -0.93 0.75
C VAL A 219 0.02 -1.47 -0.47
N ILE A 220 0.76 -2.07 -1.38
CA ILE A 220 0.20 -2.84 -2.48
C ILE A 220 0.20 -4.30 -2.06
N SER A 221 -0.95 -4.93 -2.07
CA SER A 221 -1.06 -6.36 -1.83
C SER A 221 -2.28 -6.95 -2.54
N HIS A 222 -2.16 -8.20 -2.91
CA HIS A 222 -3.29 -9.02 -3.36
C HIS A 222 -3.89 -9.84 -2.21
N ASN A 223 -3.25 -9.88 -1.04
CA ASN A 223 -3.76 -10.54 0.16
C ASN A 223 -4.62 -9.55 0.97
N LEU A 224 -5.93 -9.63 0.79
CA LEU A 224 -6.86 -8.75 1.50
C LEU A 224 -6.82 -8.93 3.01
N ALA A 225 -6.55 -10.14 3.54
CA ALA A 225 -6.45 -10.35 4.98
C ALA A 225 -5.34 -9.50 5.61
N ASP A 226 -4.16 -9.47 4.97
CA ASP A 226 -3.04 -8.63 5.43
C ASP A 226 -3.38 -7.14 5.30
N VAL A 227 -4.06 -6.75 4.19
CA VAL A 227 -4.51 -5.37 3.97
C VAL A 227 -5.44 -4.94 5.09
N PHE A 228 -6.50 -5.71 5.36
CA PHE A 228 -7.48 -5.40 6.40
C PHE A 228 -6.89 -5.32 7.80
N GLU A 229 -5.77 -5.98 8.03
CA GLU A 229 -5.09 -5.93 9.33
C GLU A 229 -4.37 -4.61 9.59
N VAL A 230 -3.86 -3.91 8.55
CA VAL A 230 -2.91 -2.80 8.79
C VAL A 230 -3.30 -1.46 8.17
N VAL A 231 -4.23 -1.41 7.21
CA VAL A 231 -4.57 -0.18 6.50
C VAL A 231 -5.68 0.60 7.21
N ASP A 232 -5.70 1.90 7.01
CA ASP A 232 -6.76 2.77 7.47
C ASP A 232 -7.88 2.87 6.42
N ARG A 233 -7.51 2.91 5.13
CA ARG A 233 -8.45 2.86 4.00
C ARG A 233 -7.86 2.13 2.79
N VAL A 234 -8.74 1.71 1.90
CA VAL A 234 -8.38 0.95 0.68
C VAL A 234 -8.80 1.73 -0.56
N VAL A 235 -7.87 1.88 -1.49
CA VAL A 235 -8.13 2.37 -2.84
C VAL A 235 -8.20 1.19 -3.79
N VAL A 236 -9.34 1.03 -4.45
CA VAL A 236 -9.56 -0.05 -5.41
C VAL A 236 -9.30 0.44 -6.83
N MET A 237 -8.39 -0.25 -7.52
CA MET A 237 -8.08 -0.03 -8.93
C MET A 237 -8.70 -1.13 -9.80
N ARG A 238 -9.24 -0.74 -10.95
CA ARG A 238 -9.74 -1.67 -11.96
C ARG A 238 -9.59 -1.07 -13.35
N LEU A 239 -9.02 -1.82 -14.29
CA LEU A 239 -8.84 -1.43 -15.70
C LEU A 239 -8.23 -0.03 -15.87
N GLY A 240 -7.20 0.28 -15.08
CA GLY A 240 -6.48 1.56 -15.15
C GLY A 240 -7.22 2.75 -14.52
N ARG A 241 -8.29 2.53 -13.76
CA ARG A 241 -9.09 3.57 -13.09
C ARG A 241 -9.21 3.30 -11.60
N ARG A 242 -9.39 4.35 -10.81
CA ARG A 242 -9.86 4.24 -9.43
C ARG A 242 -11.36 3.96 -9.44
N VAL A 243 -11.77 2.85 -8.86
CA VAL A 243 -13.20 2.47 -8.71
C VAL A 243 -13.79 3.14 -7.49
N GLY A 244 -13.05 3.14 -6.37
CA GLY A 244 -13.49 3.73 -5.12
C GLY A 244 -12.39 3.80 -4.08
N THR A 245 -12.69 4.52 -3.02
CA THR A 245 -11.90 4.58 -1.78
C THR A 245 -12.82 4.17 -0.63
N PHE A 246 -12.36 3.27 0.22
CA PHE A 246 -13.17 2.63 1.26
C PHE A 246 -12.45 2.74 2.60
N ASP A 247 -13.14 3.21 3.64
CA ASP A 247 -12.63 3.15 5.01
C ASP A 247 -12.72 1.72 5.52
N ILE A 248 -11.63 1.22 6.09
CA ILE A 248 -11.55 -0.18 6.54
C ILE A 248 -12.49 -0.49 7.69
N LYS A 249 -12.87 0.52 8.49
CA LYS A 249 -13.74 0.35 9.66
C LYS A 249 -15.20 0.14 9.29
N THR A 250 -15.59 0.62 8.11
CA THR A 250 -16.98 0.58 7.64
C THR A 250 -17.20 -0.37 6.46
N THR A 251 -16.12 -0.97 5.94
CA THR A 251 -16.15 -1.80 4.73
C THR A 251 -15.81 -3.25 5.04
N THR A 252 -16.45 -4.19 4.35
CA THR A 252 -16.13 -5.61 4.47
C THR A 252 -15.22 -6.10 3.33
N PRO A 253 -14.48 -7.22 3.53
CA PRO A 253 -13.68 -7.82 2.47
C PRO A 253 -14.48 -8.14 1.21
N GLU A 254 -15.73 -8.58 1.36
CA GLU A 254 -16.64 -8.95 0.26
C GLU A 254 -16.97 -7.72 -0.60
N GLN A 255 -17.12 -6.52 0.03
CA GLN A 255 -17.38 -5.28 -0.68
C GLN A 255 -16.14 -4.86 -1.52
N ILE A 256 -14.95 -5.05 -0.98
CA ILE A 256 -13.71 -4.79 -1.74
C ILE A 256 -13.59 -5.77 -2.92
N VAL A 257 -13.83 -7.07 -2.70
CA VAL A 257 -13.81 -8.08 -3.77
C VAL A 257 -14.82 -7.75 -4.87
N ALA A 258 -16.05 -7.39 -4.51
CA ALA A 258 -17.07 -6.98 -5.48
C ALA A 258 -16.62 -5.74 -6.29
N SER A 259 -16.00 -4.78 -5.65
CA SER A 259 -15.45 -3.58 -6.33
C SER A 259 -14.29 -3.92 -7.27
N ILE A 260 -13.43 -4.87 -6.90
CA ILE A 260 -12.31 -5.36 -7.74
C ILE A 260 -12.86 -6.06 -8.99
N THR A 261 -13.82 -6.97 -8.81
CA THR A 261 -14.39 -7.78 -9.90
C THR A 261 -15.39 -7.01 -10.75
N GLY A 262 -15.98 -5.95 -10.21
CA GLY A 262 -17.07 -5.18 -10.84
C GLY A 262 -18.42 -5.89 -10.74
N ALA A 263 -18.58 -6.82 -9.80
CA ALA A 263 -19.87 -7.41 -9.49
C ALA A 263 -20.71 -6.33 -8.79
N GLU A 264 -21.83 -5.95 -9.39
CA GLU A 264 -22.82 -5.10 -8.73
C GLU A 264 -23.47 -5.88 -7.58
N PHE A 265 -23.54 -5.29 -6.41
CA PHE A 265 -24.16 -5.87 -5.20
C PHE A 265 -25.62 -6.30 -5.45
N GLY A 266 -26.29 -5.79 -6.49
CA GLY A 266 -27.67 -6.12 -6.86
C GLY A 266 -27.87 -7.49 -7.48
N GLN A 267 -26.85 -8.14 -8.03
CA GLN A 267 -27.03 -9.45 -8.69
C GLN A 267 -26.89 -10.64 -7.76
N ILE A 268 -26.24 -10.50 -6.61
CA ILE A 268 -26.07 -11.60 -5.64
C ILE A 268 -27.39 -11.93 -4.91
N MET A 269 -28.31 -10.97 -4.80
CA MET A 269 -29.63 -11.19 -4.19
C MET A 269 -30.68 -11.75 -5.18
N ALA A 270 -30.46 -11.59 -6.49
CA ALA A 270 -31.43 -12.09 -7.50
C ALA A 270 -31.33 -13.60 -7.77
N THR A 271 -30.19 -14.23 -7.45
CA THR A 271 -30.00 -15.67 -7.67
C THR A 271 -30.45 -16.54 -6.50
N ASN A 272 -30.68 -15.97 -5.32
CA ASN A 272 -31.18 -16.73 -4.15
C ASN A 272 -32.71 -16.64 -3.95
N GLY A 273 -33.43 -15.96 -4.84
CA GLY A 273 -34.89 -15.74 -4.73
C GLY A 273 -35.77 -16.55 -5.66
N THR A 274 -35.22 -17.43 -6.50
CA THR A 274 -36.03 -18.18 -7.48
C THR A 274 -35.88 -19.68 -7.32
N THR A 275 -36.28 -20.18 -6.16
CA THR A 275 -36.59 -21.61 -6.00
C THR A 275 -37.70 -21.73 -4.94
N GLN A 276 -38.94 -21.51 -5.34
CA GLN A 276 -40.14 -22.13 -4.82
C GLN A 276 -41.35 -21.43 -5.47
N ASP A 277 -41.98 -22.13 -6.31
CA ASP A 277 -43.42 -22.28 -6.50
C ASP A 277 -43.73 -22.59 -7.96
N ASN A 278 -43.74 -23.86 -8.28
CA ASN A 278 -44.65 -24.40 -9.29
C ASN A 278 -44.88 -25.92 -9.06
N ASP A 279 -45.59 -26.18 -8.01
CA ASP A 279 -46.38 -27.44 -7.92
C ASP A 279 -47.75 -27.07 -7.41
N SER A 280 -48.68 -26.93 -8.31
CA SER A 280 -50.06 -27.35 -8.06
C SER A 280 -50.97 -26.88 -9.19
N VAL A 281 -51.89 -27.80 -9.47
CA VAL A 281 -53.11 -27.70 -10.30
C VAL A 281 -52.85 -28.22 -11.71
N GLY A 282 -53.33 -29.39 -12.05
CA GLY A 282 -54.48 -30.13 -11.62
C GLY A 282 -55.30 -30.45 -12.82
N GLY A 283 -55.55 -31.67 -13.04
CA GLY A 283 -56.61 -32.46 -13.56
C GLY A 283 -57.65 -31.81 -14.44
N LYS A 284 -57.78 -32.31 -15.57
CA LYS A 284 -58.95 -33.06 -16.11
C LYS A 284 -58.59 -33.56 -17.49
#